data_9a98ffc776ced234b753aeb10a616b13
#
_entry.id   9a98ffc776ced234b753aeb10a616b13
#
_cell.length_a   1.000
_cell.length_b   1.000
_cell.length_c   1.000
_cell.angle_alpha   90.00
_cell.angle_beta   90.00
_cell.angle_gamma   90.00
#
_symmetry.space_group_name_H-M   'P 1'
#
loop_
_entity.id
_entity.type
_entity.pdbx_description
1 polymer ?
#
loop_
_entity_poly.entity_id
_entity_poly.type
_entity_poly.pdbx_seq_one_letter_code
_entity_poly.pdbx_strand_id
1 'polypeptide(L)'
;MKRLPLRTLMRALAILLAAALVLLMPALVSRQTAPRLPHAENRTLLRVWVTSSVGGGQAWLKEQLKVWEKRNPGVMTYLRTVSPEEVYAENAVLPDVILYMPGDFTAPEEIFSPLSGELHAVEPLLRAGRWRNQQYGLPLCYGAWVLAIDSAIEPGNAATPAPTTLLGRPAATDPAQATEEPGFPLEAASRADIPLQAPAGCGLFTLSGLLTERPALPDDFATLTASEVYSGFLSRKYASALLTTGQLTALTSLTASGSGFPFRALVPREIITDQVWFASVVEGASEAAASLLSWLTSAESQRALTKQGLYGVRDDLRLYAAGPEAQVETAAGRALTAINAYIPLADAQAAAWQVFIGREELAGGLLPLL
;
A
#
# COMPACT_ATOMS: atom_id res chain seq x y z
N MET A 1 -42.24 -35.87 62.20
CA MET A 1 -41.84 -34.97 61.09
C MET A 1 -41.02 -33.82 61.66
N LYS A 2 -39.69 -33.78 61.42
CA LYS A 2 -38.82 -32.71 61.93
C LYS A 2 -39.05 -31.47 61.05
N ARG A 3 -39.55 -30.39 61.65
CA ARG A 3 -39.70 -29.10 60.93
C ARG A 3 -38.28 -28.52 60.57
N LEU A 4 -37.94 -28.40 59.30
CA LEU A 4 -36.74 -27.74 58.97
C LEU A 4 -36.73 -26.29 59.43
N PRO A 5 -35.65 -25.77 60.01
CA PRO A 5 -35.59 -24.41 60.48
C PRO A 5 -35.75 -23.41 59.27
N LEU A 6 -36.59 -22.42 59.49
CA LEU A 6 -36.96 -21.41 58.48
C LEU A 6 -35.75 -20.81 57.80
N ARG A 7 -34.62 -20.67 58.50
CA ARG A 7 -33.35 -20.17 57.96
C ARG A 7 -32.74 -21.08 56.88
N THR A 8 -32.92 -22.41 56.97
CA THR A 8 -32.43 -23.38 55.98
C THR A 8 -33.28 -23.35 54.70
N LEU A 9 -34.59 -23.14 54.86
CA LEU A 9 -35.51 -22.99 53.72
C LEU A 9 -35.23 -21.69 52.95
N MET A 10 -35.00 -20.57 53.65
CA MET A 10 -34.63 -19.29 52.99
C MET A 10 -33.30 -19.36 52.26
N ARG A 11 -32.30 -20.06 52.80
CA ARG A 11 -31.02 -20.27 52.10
C ARG A 11 -31.17 -21.14 50.86
N ALA A 12 -31.95 -22.21 50.94
CA ALA A 12 -32.22 -23.06 49.77
C ALA A 12 -32.97 -22.31 48.67
N LEU A 13 -33.94 -21.46 49.03
CA LEU A 13 -34.68 -20.62 48.09
C LEU A 13 -33.76 -19.57 47.42
N ALA A 14 -32.88 -18.93 48.19
CA ALA A 14 -31.92 -17.95 47.65
C ALA A 14 -30.94 -18.59 46.66
N ILE A 15 -30.45 -19.82 46.97
CA ILE A 15 -29.56 -20.56 46.05
C ILE A 15 -30.30 -20.96 44.77
N LEU A 16 -31.55 -21.41 44.86
CA LEU A 16 -32.37 -21.74 43.68
C LEU A 16 -32.66 -20.52 42.82
N LEU A 17 -32.93 -19.37 43.42
CA LEU A 17 -33.16 -18.12 42.71
C LEU A 17 -31.89 -17.61 42.01
N ALA A 18 -30.73 -17.70 42.69
CA ALA A 18 -29.44 -17.37 42.08
C ALA A 18 -29.09 -18.31 40.91
N ALA A 19 -29.31 -19.61 41.06
CA ALA A 19 -29.10 -20.57 39.99
C ALA A 19 -30.05 -20.33 38.78
N ALA A 20 -31.32 -20.03 39.04
CA ALA A 20 -32.26 -19.66 37.99
C ALA A 20 -31.87 -18.36 37.28
N LEU A 21 -31.34 -17.36 37.99
CA LEU A 21 -30.84 -16.10 37.41
C LEU A 21 -29.64 -16.34 36.52
N VAL A 22 -28.68 -17.17 36.94
CA VAL A 22 -27.48 -17.53 36.14
C VAL A 22 -27.87 -18.32 34.89
N LEU A 23 -28.85 -19.19 34.96
CA LEU A 23 -29.33 -19.95 33.78
C LEU A 23 -30.18 -19.12 32.80
N LEU A 24 -30.89 -18.11 33.30
CA LEU A 24 -31.74 -17.22 32.48
C LEU A 24 -30.94 -16.05 31.86
N MET A 25 -29.83 -15.62 32.47
CA MET A 25 -29.02 -14.51 32.01
C MET A 25 -28.51 -14.70 30.57
N PRO A 26 -27.94 -15.86 30.15
CA PRO A 26 -27.53 -16.07 28.79
C PRO A 26 -28.67 -15.95 27.78
N ALA A 27 -29.86 -16.44 28.15
CA ALA A 27 -31.04 -16.37 27.29
C ALA A 27 -31.61 -14.95 27.17
N LEU A 28 -31.53 -14.14 28.23
CA LEU A 28 -31.94 -12.73 28.23
C LEU A 28 -30.93 -11.87 27.51
N VAL A 29 -29.63 -12.08 27.70
CA VAL A 29 -28.57 -11.36 27.02
C VAL A 29 -28.55 -11.71 25.51
N SER A 30 -28.73 -12.98 25.14
CA SER A 30 -28.81 -13.38 23.73
C SER A 30 -30.05 -12.82 23.03
N ARG A 31 -31.15 -12.59 23.72
CA ARG A 31 -32.34 -11.92 23.15
C ARG A 31 -32.17 -10.42 22.97
N GLN A 32 -31.35 -9.76 23.81
CA GLN A 32 -31.14 -8.31 23.72
C GLN A 32 -29.96 -7.95 22.83
N THR A 33 -28.96 -8.84 22.68
CA THR A 33 -27.76 -8.60 21.88
C THR A 33 -27.76 -9.26 20.52
N ALA A 34 -28.76 -10.08 20.19
CA ALA A 34 -28.97 -10.47 18.82
C ALA A 34 -29.39 -9.20 18.04
N PRO A 35 -28.48 -8.54 17.26
CA PRO A 35 -28.97 -7.55 16.33
C PRO A 35 -30.02 -8.28 15.50
N ARG A 36 -31.22 -7.74 15.44
CA ARG A 36 -32.20 -8.16 14.45
C ARG A 36 -31.57 -7.83 13.10
N LEU A 37 -30.78 -8.78 12.58
CA LEU A 37 -30.30 -8.73 11.22
C LEU A 37 -31.56 -8.66 10.34
N PRO A 38 -31.77 -7.56 9.61
CA PRO A 38 -32.87 -7.51 8.68
C PRO A 38 -32.67 -8.71 7.73
N HIS A 39 -33.67 -9.54 7.63
CA HIS A 39 -33.80 -10.77 6.86
C HIS A 39 -32.58 -11.14 6.04
N ALA A 40 -31.80 -12.14 6.53
CA ALA A 40 -30.59 -12.63 5.90
C ALA A 40 -30.87 -13.29 4.51
N GLU A 41 -32.11 -13.30 4.07
CA GLU A 41 -32.56 -14.10 2.95
C GLU A 41 -32.22 -13.51 1.57
N ASN A 42 -31.71 -12.27 1.47
CA ASN A 42 -31.42 -11.64 0.17
C ASN A 42 -30.15 -10.78 0.18
N ARG A 43 -29.09 -11.18 0.89
CA ARG A 43 -27.82 -10.47 0.78
C ARG A 43 -27.04 -10.97 -0.43
N THR A 44 -26.66 -10.06 -1.31
CA THR A 44 -25.72 -10.35 -2.39
C THR A 44 -24.35 -10.58 -1.80
N LEU A 45 -23.72 -11.73 -2.08
CA LEU A 45 -22.35 -12.00 -1.72
C LEU A 45 -21.42 -11.43 -2.79
N LEU A 46 -20.63 -10.43 -2.45
CA LEU A 46 -19.59 -9.87 -3.30
C LEU A 46 -18.24 -10.52 -2.97
N ARG A 47 -17.70 -11.30 -3.89
CA ARG A 47 -16.41 -11.97 -3.74
C ARG A 47 -15.30 -11.05 -4.23
N VAL A 48 -14.36 -10.75 -3.32
CA VAL A 48 -13.20 -9.90 -3.60
C VAL A 48 -11.94 -10.72 -3.39
N TRP A 49 -11.17 -10.95 -4.45
CA TRP A 49 -9.91 -11.65 -4.35
C TRP A 49 -8.74 -10.68 -4.46
N VAL A 50 -7.64 -11.02 -3.79
CA VAL A 50 -6.38 -10.27 -3.83
C VAL A 50 -5.29 -11.26 -4.20
N THR A 51 -4.63 -11.06 -5.34
CA THR A 51 -3.49 -11.88 -5.74
C THR A 51 -2.19 -11.35 -5.14
N SER A 52 -2.00 -10.05 -5.21
CA SER A 52 -0.87 -9.34 -4.62
C SER A 52 -1.31 -7.96 -4.15
N SER A 53 -0.49 -7.29 -3.36
CA SER A 53 -0.82 -5.97 -2.84
C SER A 53 0.41 -5.12 -2.59
N VAL A 54 0.27 -3.82 -2.83
CA VAL A 54 1.23 -2.84 -2.35
C VAL A 54 1.26 -2.83 -0.81
N GLY A 55 2.42 -2.51 -0.24
CA GLY A 55 2.61 -2.52 1.22
C GLY A 55 1.52 -1.72 1.96
N GLY A 56 0.83 -2.35 2.92
CA GLY A 56 -0.28 -1.75 3.67
C GLY A 56 -1.63 -1.73 2.95
N GLY A 57 -1.69 -1.98 1.62
CA GLY A 57 -2.92 -1.93 0.84
C GLY A 57 -4.03 -2.84 1.34
N GLN A 58 -3.69 -4.07 1.75
CA GLN A 58 -4.69 -5.00 2.30
C GLN A 58 -5.32 -4.51 3.61
N ALA A 59 -4.55 -3.82 4.47
CA ALA A 59 -5.08 -3.26 5.70
C ALA A 59 -6.10 -2.15 5.39
N TRP A 60 -5.75 -1.25 4.47
CA TRP A 60 -6.65 -0.23 3.97
C TRP A 60 -7.91 -0.84 3.35
N LEU A 61 -7.78 -1.83 2.46
CA LEU A 61 -8.93 -2.49 1.83
C LEU A 61 -9.89 -3.08 2.86
N LYS A 62 -9.38 -3.82 3.85
CA LYS A 62 -10.20 -4.41 4.92
C LYS A 62 -10.99 -3.36 5.70
N GLU A 63 -10.41 -2.20 5.96
CA GLU A 63 -11.11 -1.07 6.58
C GLU A 63 -12.19 -0.51 5.65
N GLN A 64 -11.87 -0.31 4.36
CA GLN A 64 -12.80 0.25 3.39
C GLN A 64 -13.98 -0.68 3.10
N LEU A 65 -13.77 -1.98 3.01
CA LEU A 65 -14.84 -2.96 2.84
C LEU A 65 -15.84 -2.91 4.00
N LYS A 66 -15.36 -2.81 5.25
CA LYS A 66 -16.23 -2.67 6.43
C LYS A 66 -17.07 -1.39 6.41
N VAL A 67 -16.49 -0.28 5.94
CA VAL A 67 -17.22 0.99 5.80
C VAL A 67 -18.25 0.90 4.70
N TRP A 68 -17.89 0.32 3.56
CA TRP A 68 -18.77 0.15 2.41
C TRP A 68 -19.95 -0.77 2.69
N GLU A 69 -19.72 -1.93 3.38
CA GLU A 69 -20.79 -2.84 3.82
C GLU A 69 -21.83 -2.16 4.72
N LYS A 70 -21.37 -1.29 5.64
CA LYS A 70 -22.29 -0.53 6.50
C LYS A 70 -23.22 0.40 5.70
N ARG A 71 -22.73 0.90 4.57
CA ARG A 71 -23.51 1.77 3.65
C ARG A 71 -24.38 0.98 2.68
N ASN A 72 -24.05 -0.30 2.47
CA ASN A 72 -24.73 -1.21 1.57
C ASN A 72 -25.24 -2.46 2.32
N PRO A 73 -26.24 -2.34 3.20
CA PRO A 73 -26.64 -3.43 4.10
C PRO A 73 -27.17 -4.68 3.40
N GLY A 74 -27.53 -4.55 2.11
CA GLY A 74 -27.92 -5.68 1.25
C GLY A 74 -26.76 -6.48 0.66
N VAL A 75 -25.51 -6.09 0.91
CA VAL A 75 -24.31 -6.75 0.37
C VAL A 75 -23.41 -7.21 1.51
N MET A 76 -22.78 -8.36 1.33
CA MET A 76 -21.74 -8.87 2.21
C MET A 76 -20.50 -9.14 1.37
N THR A 77 -19.33 -8.66 1.80
CA THR A 77 -18.07 -8.91 1.10
C THR A 77 -17.37 -10.15 1.63
N TYR A 78 -16.79 -10.93 0.73
CA TYR A 78 -15.93 -12.07 1.06
C TYR A 78 -14.55 -11.82 0.46
N LEU A 79 -13.59 -11.46 1.34
CA LEU A 79 -12.22 -11.17 0.95
C LEU A 79 -11.36 -12.44 1.08
N ARG A 80 -10.69 -12.83 0.00
CA ARG A 80 -9.75 -13.96 -0.05
C ARG A 80 -8.44 -13.53 -0.70
N THR A 81 -7.31 -13.99 -0.15
CA THR A 81 -6.00 -13.92 -0.83
C THR A 81 -5.76 -15.22 -1.57
N VAL A 82 -5.37 -15.13 -2.84
CA VAL A 82 -5.13 -16.25 -3.75
C VAL A 82 -3.84 -16.01 -4.52
N SER A 83 -3.26 -17.02 -5.13
CA SER A 83 -2.20 -16.81 -6.12
C SER A 83 -2.80 -16.46 -7.50
N PRO A 84 -2.07 -15.78 -8.40
CA PRO A 84 -2.55 -15.54 -9.76
C PRO A 84 -2.93 -16.83 -10.49
N GLU A 85 -2.19 -17.93 -10.27
CA GLU A 85 -2.43 -19.24 -10.88
C GLU A 85 -3.77 -19.85 -10.43
N GLU A 86 -4.20 -19.60 -9.19
CA GLU A 86 -5.51 -20.08 -8.70
C GLU A 86 -6.67 -19.46 -9.48
N VAL A 87 -6.49 -18.25 -10.05
CA VAL A 87 -7.52 -17.57 -10.85
C VAL A 87 -7.74 -18.29 -12.19
N TYR A 88 -6.69 -18.87 -12.76
CA TYR A 88 -6.73 -19.62 -14.02
C TYR A 88 -7.08 -21.10 -13.83
N ALA A 89 -7.28 -21.58 -12.60
CA ALA A 89 -7.56 -22.98 -12.35
C ALA A 89 -8.89 -23.40 -12.98
N GLU A 90 -8.90 -24.56 -13.64
CA GLU A 90 -10.11 -25.16 -14.19
C GLU A 90 -11.17 -25.33 -13.09
N ASN A 91 -12.41 -24.95 -13.38
CA ASN A 91 -13.55 -24.96 -12.47
C ASN A 91 -13.45 -24.00 -11.26
N ALA A 92 -12.56 -23.01 -11.28
CA ALA A 92 -12.55 -21.98 -10.25
C ALA A 92 -13.89 -21.19 -10.27
N VAL A 93 -14.50 -21.04 -9.10
CA VAL A 93 -15.61 -20.08 -8.94
C VAL A 93 -14.98 -18.71 -8.89
N LEU A 94 -14.99 -18.02 -10.02
CA LEU A 94 -14.41 -16.69 -10.12
C LEU A 94 -15.04 -15.70 -9.15
N PRO A 95 -14.27 -14.71 -8.65
CA PRO A 95 -14.79 -13.64 -7.81
C PRO A 95 -15.52 -12.58 -8.66
N ASP A 96 -16.11 -11.58 -8.00
CA ASP A 96 -16.69 -10.42 -8.67
C ASP A 96 -15.61 -9.35 -8.97
N VAL A 97 -14.63 -9.22 -8.06
CA VAL A 97 -13.53 -8.24 -8.16
C VAL A 97 -12.21 -8.91 -7.82
N ILE A 98 -11.20 -8.63 -8.62
CA ILE A 98 -9.81 -9.03 -8.34
C ILE A 98 -8.95 -7.78 -8.18
N LEU A 99 -8.13 -7.76 -7.09
CA LEU A 99 -7.11 -6.76 -6.86
C LEU A 99 -5.72 -7.38 -7.06
N TYR A 100 -4.85 -6.68 -7.78
CA TYR A 100 -3.57 -7.20 -8.23
C TYR A 100 -2.52 -6.11 -8.44
N MET A 101 -1.25 -6.52 -8.57
CA MET A 101 -0.12 -5.66 -8.92
C MET A 101 0.28 -5.88 -10.39
N PRO A 102 1.08 -4.98 -10.98
CA PRO A 102 1.66 -5.20 -12.29
C PRO A 102 2.37 -6.56 -12.39
N GLY A 103 2.11 -7.28 -13.47
CA GLY A 103 2.71 -8.58 -13.76
C GLY A 103 1.95 -9.81 -13.26
N ASP A 104 0.91 -9.65 -12.42
CA ASP A 104 0.10 -10.79 -11.98
C ASP A 104 -0.73 -11.40 -13.13
N PHE A 105 -1.14 -10.59 -14.10
CA PHE A 105 -1.92 -11.01 -15.25
C PHE A 105 -1.31 -10.43 -16.54
N THR A 106 -1.25 -11.24 -17.60
CA THR A 106 -0.69 -10.83 -18.91
C THR A 106 -1.71 -10.83 -20.05
N ALA A 107 -2.86 -11.43 -19.83
CA ALA A 107 -3.98 -11.50 -20.78
C ALA A 107 -5.29 -11.11 -20.07
N PRO A 108 -5.51 -9.83 -19.77
CA PRO A 108 -6.67 -9.39 -18.97
C PRO A 108 -8.01 -9.68 -19.64
N GLU A 109 -8.05 -9.73 -20.98
CA GLU A 109 -9.26 -10.01 -21.76
C GLU A 109 -9.83 -11.43 -21.55
N GLU A 110 -9.03 -12.35 -20.99
CA GLU A 110 -9.49 -13.71 -20.70
C GLU A 110 -10.30 -13.82 -19.40
N ILE A 111 -10.17 -12.83 -18.51
CA ILE A 111 -10.74 -12.90 -17.15
C ILE A 111 -11.61 -11.68 -16.84
N PHE A 112 -11.18 -10.50 -17.30
CA PHE A 112 -11.77 -9.24 -16.89
C PHE A 112 -12.69 -8.66 -17.93
N SER A 113 -13.77 -8.04 -17.48
CA SER A 113 -14.59 -7.17 -18.30
C SER A 113 -13.95 -5.80 -18.46
N PRO A 114 -13.98 -5.20 -19.66
CA PRO A 114 -13.56 -3.82 -19.84
C PRO A 114 -14.40 -2.88 -18.95
N LEU A 115 -13.70 -1.99 -18.27
CA LEU A 115 -14.33 -0.96 -17.46
C LEU A 115 -14.90 0.14 -18.35
N SER A 116 -16.12 0.57 -18.09
CA SER A 116 -16.81 1.63 -18.81
C SER A 116 -17.23 2.75 -17.87
N GLY A 117 -17.42 3.95 -18.44
CA GLY A 117 -17.82 5.13 -17.68
C GLY A 117 -16.66 6.05 -17.34
N GLU A 118 -16.95 7.10 -16.58
CA GLU A 118 -15.97 8.08 -16.14
C GLU A 118 -15.14 7.52 -14.99
N LEU A 119 -13.83 7.39 -15.19
CA LEU A 119 -12.90 6.88 -14.19
C LEU A 119 -12.08 8.04 -13.62
N HIS A 120 -12.25 8.30 -12.32
CA HIS A 120 -11.60 9.40 -11.61
C HIS A 120 -10.21 8.98 -11.11
N ALA A 121 -9.22 8.93 -12.00
CA ALA A 121 -7.84 8.72 -11.64
C ALA A 121 -6.90 9.46 -12.61
N VAL A 122 -5.69 9.77 -12.18
CA VAL A 122 -4.69 10.44 -13.00
C VAL A 122 -4.30 9.59 -14.21
N GLU A 123 -4.17 10.23 -15.36
CA GLU A 123 -3.99 9.58 -16.67
C GLU A 123 -2.81 8.59 -16.73
N PRO A 124 -1.62 8.84 -16.16
CA PRO A 124 -0.54 7.86 -16.17
C PRO A 124 -0.91 6.52 -15.50
N LEU A 125 -1.68 6.57 -14.39
CA LEU A 125 -2.14 5.35 -13.70
C LEU A 125 -3.26 4.65 -14.48
N LEU A 126 -4.17 5.40 -15.10
CA LEU A 126 -5.20 4.83 -15.97
C LEU A 126 -4.56 4.13 -17.17
N ARG A 127 -3.58 4.78 -17.82
CA ARG A 127 -2.86 4.20 -18.94
C ARG A 127 -2.21 2.88 -18.58
N ALA A 128 -1.61 2.78 -17.39
CA ALA A 128 -1.00 1.54 -16.92
C ALA A 128 -1.99 0.38 -16.76
N GLY A 129 -3.29 0.66 -16.56
CA GLY A 129 -4.35 -0.34 -16.50
C GLY A 129 -5.03 -0.63 -17.85
N ARG A 130 -4.48 -0.11 -18.97
CA ARG A 130 -5.02 -0.35 -20.32
C ARG A 130 -4.34 -1.52 -21.01
N TRP A 131 -5.14 -2.26 -21.77
CA TRP A 131 -4.68 -3.31 -22.65
C TRP A 131 -5.41 -3.20 -23.99
N ARG A 132 -4.67 -3.15 -25.10
CA ARG A 132 -5.23 -3.02 -26.47
C ARG A 132 -6.30 -1.90 -26.57
N ASN A 133 -6.01 -0.73 -26.02
CA ASN A 133 -6.88 0.46 -25.96
C ASN A 133 -8.17 0.31 -25.12
N GLN A 134 -8.31 -0.77 -24.36
CA GLN A 134 -9.42 -0.94 -23.43
C GLN A 134 -8.92 -0.84 -21.97
N GLN A 135 -9.74 -0.26 -21.11
CA GLN A 135 -9.43 -0.16 -19.68
C GLN A 135 -9.92 -1.41 -18.96
N TYR A 136 -9.00 -2.21 -18.44
CA TYR A 136 -9.34 -3.39 -17.62
C TYR A 136 -9.02 -3.15 -16.15
N GLY A 137 -7.92 -2.50 -15.83
CA GLY A 137 -7.48 -2.23 -14.47
C GLY A 137 -7.83 -0.82 -14.02
N LEU A 138 -8.60 -0.66 -12.95
CA LEU A 138 -8.78 0.61 -12.25
C LEU A 138 -7.71 0.75 -11.20
N PRO A 139 -6.82 1.75 -11.26
CA PRO A 139 -5.86 1.99 -10.18
C PRO A 139 -6.61 2.43 -8.92
N LEU A 140 -6.25 1.86 -7.77
CA LEU A 140 -6.85 2.19 -6.47
C LEU A 140 -5.92 3.04 -5.61
N CYS A 141 -4.65 2.76 -5.64
CA CYS A 141 -3.61 3.51 -4.94
C CYS A 141 -2.25 3.15 -5.55
N TYR A 142 -1.25 3.96 -5.21
CA TYR A 142 0.12 3.66 -5.60
C TYR A 142 1.10 3.98 -4.46
N GLY A 143 2.26 3.36 -4.52
CA GLY A 143 3.45 3.67 -3.77
C GLY A 143 4.55 4.20 -4.68
N ALA A 144 5.66 4.57 -4.11
CA ALA A 144 6.84 4.98 -4.86
C ALA A 144 8.11 4.44 -4.19
N TRP A 145 9.21 4.49 -4.93
CA TRP A 145 10.54 4.18 -4.42
C TRP A 145 11.26 5.46 -4.02
N VAL A 146 11.92 5.44 -2.88
CA VAL A 146 12.66 6.58 -2.30
C VAL A 146 13.97 6.07 -1.74
N LEU A 147 15.06 6.79 -1.98
CA LEU A 147 16.35 6.45 -1.39
C LEU A 147 16.46 7.03 0.01
N ALA A 148 16.54 6.18 1.02
CA ALA A 148 16.81 6.57 2.41
C ALA A 148 18.29 6.46 2.71
N ILE A 149 18.85 7.46 3.39
CA ILE A 149 20.27 7.54 3.78
C ILE A 149 20.34 7.75 5.29
N ASP A 150 21.16 6.96 5.98
CA ASP A 150 21.44 7.16 7.42
C ASP A 150 22.28 8.44 7.62
N SER A 151 21.69 9.46 8.22
CA SER A 151 22.34 10.77 8.42
C SER A 151 23.58 10.71 9.32
N ALA A 152 23.76 9.68 10.12
CA ALA A 152 24.96 9.50 10.94
C ALA A 152 26.16 9.00 10.15
N ILE A 153 25.93 8.48 8.93
CA ILE A 153 26.97 7.90 8.07
C ILE A 153 27.38 8.88 6.97
N GLU A 154 26.61 9.94 6.72
CA GLU A 154 26.88 10.95 5.70
C GLU A 154 28.25 11.62 5.92
N PRO A 155 29.19 11.56 4.96
CA PRO A 155 30.49 12.22 5.11
C PRO A 155 30.29 13.75 5.06
N GLY A 156 30.64 14.42 6.12
CA GLY A 156 30.59 15.89 6.22
C GLY A 156 29.73 16.45 7.35
N ASN A 157 28.96 15.65 8.04
CA ASN A 157 28.13 16.07 9.17
C ASN A 157 28.75 15.77 10.55
N ALA A 158 30.07 15.88 10.70
CA ALA A 158 30.65 16.09 12.01
C ALA A 158 30.28 17.50 12.48
N ALA A 159 29.23 17.57 13.31
CA ALA A 159 28.79 18.77 14.05
C ALA A 159 27.91 19.79 13.32
N THR A 160 26.75 19.35 12.83
CA THR A 160 25.57 20.22 12.95
C THR A 160 24.54 19.48 13.80
N PRO A 161 24.22 19.96 15.02
CA PRO A 161 23.15 19.36 15.81
C PRO A 161 21.89 19.42 14.98
N ALA A 162 21.18 18.26 14.92
CA ALA A 162 19.88 18.22 14.29
C ALA A 162 19.04 19.40 14.78
N PRO A 163 18.30 20.10 13.90
CA PRO A 163 17.39 21.12 14.36
C PRO A 163 16.35 20.42 15.24
N THR A 164 16.50 20.59 16.54
CA THR A 164 15.50 20.26 17.54
C THR A 164 14.28 21.10 17.23
N THR A 165 13.36 20.59 16.46
CA THR A 165 12.03 21.17 16.33
C THR A 165 11.22 20.85 17.58
N LEU A 166 11.59 21.53 18.66
CA LEU A 166 10.66 21.88 19.72
C LEU A 166 9.57 22.74 19.08
N LEU A 167 8.33 22.23 19.11
CA LEU A 167 7.07 22.96 19.04
C LEU A 167 7.19 24.47 18.68
N GLY A 168 7.24 24.78 17.41
CA GLY A 168 7.30 26.15 16.96
C GLY A 168 6.97 26.23 15.49
N ARG A 169 5.72 26.62 15.22
CA ARG A 169 5.15 27.27 14.03
C ARG A 169 5.95 27.07 12.72
N PRO A 170 5.42 26.41 11.68
CA PRO A 170 6.08 26.32 10.39
C PRO A 170 6.27 27.72 9.82
N ALA A 171 7.52 28.11 9.60
CA ALA A 171 7.82 29.23 8.72
C ALA A 171 7.29 28.83 7.34
N ALA A 172 6.41 29.69 6.80
CA ALA A 172 5.95 29.57 5.43
C ALA A 172 7.16 29.74 4.50
N THR A 173 7.72 28.64 4.07
CA THR A 173 8.74 28.61 3.02
C THR A 173 7.98 28.57 1.69
N ASP A 174 8.16 29.62 0.92
CA ASP A 174 7.60 29.81 -0.40
C ASP A 174 7.91 28.59 -1.27
N PRO A 175 6.91 27.85 -1.83
CA PRO A 175 7.14 26.67 -2.66
C PRO A 175 7.85 26.98 -3.99
N ALA A 176 8.09 28.25 -4.30
CA ALA A 176 8.80 28.67 -5.51
C ALA A 176 10.33 28.57 -5.45
N GLN A 177 10.91 28.27 -4.28
CA GLN A 177 12.37 28.12 -4.12
C GLN A 177 12.75 26.66 -3.84
N ALA A 178 12.20 25.70 -4.56
CA ALA A 178 12.85 24.40 -4.71
C ALA A 178 14.10 24.62 -5.58
N THR A 179 15.20 24.95 -4.93
CA THR A 179 16.52 25.03 -5.54
C THR A 179 16.77 23.76 -6.32
N GLU A 180 17.15 23.88 -7.59
CA GLU A 180 17.72 22.82 -8.41
C GLU A 180 18.99 22.33 -7.71
N GLU A 181 18.86 21.35 -6.81
CA GLU A 181 20.04 20.66 -6.31
C GLU A 181 20.60 19.82 -7.47
N PRO A 182 21.87 20.04 -7.84
CA PRO A 182 22.55 19.19 -8.80
C PRO A 182 22.51 17.75 -8.27
N GLY A 183 22.47 16.77 -9.16
CA GLY A 183 22.38 15.35 -8.84
C GLY A 183 23.31 15.00 -7.65
N PHE A 184 22.79 14.27 -6.71
CA PHE A 184 23.45 14.01 -5.44
C PHE A 184 24.79 13.28 -5.68
N PRO A 185 25.93 13.79 -5.19
CA PRO A 185 27.21 13.12 -5.37
C PRO A 185 27.19 11.79 -4.60
N LEU A 186 27.47 10.74 -5.30
CA LEU A 186 27.37 9.36 -4.83
C LEU A 186 28.30 9.00 -3.69
N GLU A 187 29.40 9.73 -3.54
CA GLU A 187 30.33 9.59 -2.41
C GLU A 187 29.65 9.70 -1.05
N ALA A 188 28.49 10.38 -1.01
CA ALA A 188 27.67 10.49 0.19
C ALA A 188 26.68 9.32 0.37
N ALA A 189 26.34 8.57 -0.67
CA ALA A 189 25.38 7.46 -0.60
C ALA A 189 26.03 6.11 -0.26
N SER A 190 27.34 5.97 -0.45
CA SER A 190 28.05 4.73 -0.11
C SER A 190 29.39 5.04 0.56
N ARG A 191 29.67 4.35 1.67
CA ARG A 191 31.02 4.23 2.23
C ARG A 191 31.60 2.88 1.80
N ALA A 192 32.91 2.77 1.68
CA ALA A 192 33.55 1.54 1.26
C ALA A 192 33.26 0.34 2.19
N ASP A 193 32.85 0.62 3.42
CA ASP A 193 32.54 -0.35 4.47
C ASP A 193 31.04 -0.57 4.70
N ILE A 194 30.17 0.34 4.19
CA ILE A 194 28.72 0.25 4.38
C ILE A 194 28.03 0.59 3.04
N PRO A 195 27.55 -0.41 2.31
CA PRO A 195 27.09 -0.24 0.94
C PRO A 195 25.67 0.37 0.82
N LEU A 196 25.38 0.87 -0.37
CA LEU A 196 24.03 1.09 -0.88
C LEU A 196 23.38 -0.26 -1.17
N GLN A 197 22.11 -0.45 -0.81
CA GLN A 197 21.33 -1.62 -1.18
C GLN A 197 19.99 -1.24 -1.81
N ALA A 198 19.55 -2.06 -2.74
CA ALA A 198 18.23 -1.96 -3.36
C ALA A 198 17.60 -3.35 -3.46
N PRO A 199 16.26 -3.45 -3.40
CA PRO A 199 15.59 -4.71 -3.68
C PRO A 199 15.65 -5.04 -5.18
N ALA A 200 15.50 -6.32 -5.50
CA ALA A 200 15.22 -6.73 -6.85
C ALA A 200 13.93 -6.09 -7.34
N GLY A 201 13.94 -5.47 -8.52
CA GLY A 201 12.71 -4.94 -9.10
C GLY A 201 12.84 -3.63 -9.85
N CYS A 202 11.71 -3.06 -10.19
CA CYS A 202 11.59 -1.83 -10.98
C CYS A 202 12.06 -0.56 -10.23
N GLY A 203 12.28 -0.64 -8.92
CA GLY A 203 12.89 0.43 -8.15
C GLY A 203 14.26 0.89 -8.68
N LEU A 204 14.94 0.06 -9.46
CA LEU A 204 16.21 0.40 -10.11
C LEU A 204 16.07 1.53 -11.14
N PHE A 205 14.90 1.73 -11.75
CA PHE A 205 14.63 2.93 -12.57
C PHE A 205 14.75 4.21 -11.74
N THR A 206 14.22 4.19 -10.51
CA THR A 206 14.33 5.32 -9.57
C THR A 206 15.80 5.60 -9.23
N LEU A 207 16.59 4.57 -8.94
CA LEU A 207 18.02 4.74 -8.66
C LEU A 207 18.77 5.29 -9.87
N SER A 208 18.45 4.83 -11.07
CA SER A 208 19.08 5.33 -12.31
C SER A 208 18.86 6.83 -12.51
N GLY A 209 17.68 7.35 -12.09
CA GLY A 209 17.37 8.77 -12.14
C GLY A 209 17.96 9.60 -10.99
N LEU A 210 18.32 8.96 -9.87
CA LEU A 210 18.90 9.63 -8.70
C LEU A 210 20.42 9.69 -8.74
N LEU A 211 21.07 8.65 -9.29
CA LEU A 211 22.52 8.49 -9.23
C LEU A 211 23.18 9.05 -10.50
N THR A 212 24.08 10.00 -10.34
CA THR A 212 24.91 10.55 -11.44
C THR A 212 26.08 9.64 -11.82
N GLU A 213 26.57 8.85 -10.86
CA GLU A 213 27.67 7.91 -11.03
C GLU A 213 27.32 6.57 -10.37
N ARG A 214 27.95 5.50 -10.79
CA ARG A 214 27.70 4.18 -10.20
C ARG A 214 28.61 3.91 -9.03
N PRO A 215 28.05 3.57 -7.85
CA PRO A 215 28.86 3.14 -6.72
C PRO A 215 29.48 1.76 -6.96
N ALA A 216 30.46 1.43 -6.12
CA ALA A 216 30.77 0.04 -5.89
C ALA A 216 29.56 -0.62 -5.22
N LEU A 217 29.04 -1.66 -5.86
CA LEU A 217 27.83 -2.37 -5.39
C LEU A 217 28.25 -3.63 -4.63
N PRO A 218 27.52 -4.02 -3.58
CA PRO A 218 27.73 -5.31 -2.93
C PRO A 218 27.36 -6.47 -3.87
N ASP A 219 27.93 -7.66 -3.64
CA ASP A 219 27.67 -8.84 -4.47
C ASP A 219 26.20 -9.27 -4.45
N ASP A 220 25.47 -8.97 -3.37
CA ASP A 220 24.04 -9.25 -3.21
C ASP A 220 23.14 -8.06 -3.61
N PHE A 221 23.68 -7.06 -4.33
CA PHE A 221 22.91 -5.90 -4.76
C PHE A 221 21.77 -6.31 -5.69
N ALA A 222 20.57 -5.77 -5.41
CA ALA A 222 19.33 -6.04 -6.14
C ALA A 222 18.94 -7.54 -6.23
N THR A 223 19.38 -8.35 -5.28
CA THR A 223 18.96 -9.76 -5.16
C THR A 223 18.00 -9.99 -3.99
N LEU A 224 17.93 -9.04 -3.07
CA LEU A 224 17.13 -9.11 -1.85
C LEU A 224 15.69 -8.64 -2.10
N THR A 225 14.77 -9.08 -1.25
CA THR A 225 13.41 -8.55 -1.20
C THR A 225 13.38 -7.16 -0.56
N ALA A 226 12.34 -6.39 -0.82
CA ALA A 226 12.15 -5.08 -0.18
C ALA A 226 12.12 -5.15 1.36
N SER A 227 11.61 -6.24 1.92
CA SER A 227 11.59 -6.47 3.38
C SER A 227 12.98 -6.75 3.95
N GLU A 228 13.82 -7.51 3.25
CA GLU A 228 15.19 -7.79 3.65
C GLU A 228 16.05 -6.54 3.58
N VAL A 229 15.91 -5.74 2.51
CA VAL A 229 16.59 -4.44 2.38
C VAL A 229 16.20 -3.50 3.52
N TYR A 230 14.90 -3.40 3.81
CA TYR A 230 14.40 -2.58 4.91
C TYR A 230 14.95 -3.03 6.27
N SER A 231 14.93 -4.33 6.55
CA SER A 231 15.46 -4.90 7.80
C SER A 231 16.96 -4.67 7.93
N GLY A 232 17.71 -4.80 6.83
CA GLY A 232 19.14 -4.50 6.76
C GLY A 232 19.44 -3.02 7.02
N PHE A 233 18.61 -2.11 6.49
CA PHE A 233 18.74 -0.68 6.73
C PHE A 233 18.42 -0.34 8.20
N LEU A 234 17.37 -0.89 8.79
CA LEU A 234 17.03 -0.72 10.20
C LEU A 234 18.16 -1.20 11.14
N SER A 235 18.85 -2.27 10.78
CA SER A 235 20.01 -2.79 11.53
C SER A 235 21.32 -2.08 11.20
N ARG A 236 21.30 -1.04 10.36
CA ARG A 236 22.46 -0.27 9.89
C ARG A 236 23.52 -1.11 9.15
N LYS A 237 23.08 -2.20 8.52
CA LYS A 237 23.92 -2.98 7.61
C LYS A 237 24.22 -2.18 6.33
N TYR A 238 23.32 -1.28 5.94
CA TYR A 238 23.42 -0.43 4.75
C TYR A 238 23.45 1.05 5.15
N ALA A 239 24.31 1.83 4.50
CA ALA A 239 24.36 3.29 4.67
C ALA A 239 23.18 3.97 4.00
N SER A 240 22.74 3.39 2.91
CA SER A 240 21.58 3.85 2.17
C SER A 240 20.80 2.66 1.61
N ALA A 241 19.49 2.83 1.47
CA ALA A 241 18.61 1.79 0.98
C ALA A 241 17.47 2.37 0.17
N LEU A 242 17.13 1.70 -0.93
CA LEU A 242 15.95 2.00 -1.69
C LEU A 242 14.74 1.38 -0.99
N LEU A 243 13.83 2.21 -0.52
CA LEU A 243 12.66 1.82 0.27
C LEU A 243 11.37 2.17 -0.47
N THR A 244 10.32 1.42 -0.21
CA THR A 244 8.96 1.83 -0.60
C THR A 244 8.45 2.94 0.32
N THR A 245 7.51 3.74 -0.15
CA THR A 245 6.91 4.81 0.66
C THR A 245 6.21 4.29 1.92
N GLY A 246 5.63 3.09 1.89
CA GLY A 246 5.11 2.44 3.10
C GLY A 246 6.19 2.15 4.14
N GLN A 247 7.37 1.67 3.71
CA GLN A 247 8.53 1.46 4.57
C GLN A 247 9.10 2.78 5.08
N LEU A 248 9.11 3.82 4.24
CA LEU A 248 9.52 5.17 4.63
C LEU A 248 8.62 5.73 5.75
N THR A 249 7.31 5.59 5.62
CA THR A 249 6.34 6.02 6.64
C THR A 249 6.53 5.25 7.95
N ALA A 250 6.80 3.94 7.88
CA ALA A 250 7.12 3.14 9.05
C ALA A 250 8.43 3.61 9.72
N LEU A 251 9.48 3.89 8.93
CA LEU A 251 10.75 4.41 9.43
C LEU A 251 10.58 5.80 10.07
N THR A 252 9.81 6.68 9.44
CA THR A 252 9.47 8.02 9.99
C THR A 252 8.79 7.89 11.36
N SER A 253 7.85 6.95 11.48
CA SER A 253 7.15 6.69 12.74
C SER A 253 8.07 6.13 13.82
N LEU A 254 8.99 5.22 13.47
CA LEU A 254 10.01 4.69 14.39
C LEU A 254 10.95 5.79 14.88
N THR A 255 11.39 6.66 13.98
CA THR A 255 12.26 7.80 14.33
C THR A 255 11.55 8.79 15.24
N ALA A 256 10.29 9.13 14.94
CA ALA A 256 9.48 10.01 15.78
C ALA A 256 9.22 9.45 17.18
N SER A 257 9.12 8.13 17.32
CA SER A 257 8.97 7.46 18.63
C SER A 257 10.28 7.30 19.41
N GLY A 258 11.42 7.70 18.84
CA GLY A 258 12.74 7.52 19.43
C GLY A 258 13.30 6.09 19.32
N SER A 259 12.63 5.20 18.62
CA SER A 259 13.07 3.81 18.39
C SER A 259 13.88 3.64 17.09
N GLY A 260 13.89 4.67 16.24
CA GLY A 260 14.64 4.72 14.99
C GLY A 260 15.89 5.59 15.10
N PHE A 261 16.49 5.87 13.96
CA PHE A 261 17.64 6.74 13.82
C PHE A 261 17.34 7.86 12.81
N PRO A 262 18.06 9.01 12.88
CA PRO A 262 17.85 10.09 11.92
C PRO A 262 18.29 9.63 10.52
N PHE A 263 17.46 9.91 9.55
CA PHE A 263 17.71 9.60 8.15
C PHE A 263 17.30 10.77 7.25
N ARG A 264 17.81 10.78 6.06
CA ARG A 264 17.43 11.67 4.97
C ARG A 264 16.77 10.86 3.87
N ALA A 265 15.68 11.36 3.30
CA ALA A 265 15.02 10.78 2.15
C ALA A 265 15.35 11.59 0.90
N LEU A 266 15.81 10.92 -0.15
CA LEU A 266 15.96 11.50 -1.47
C LEU A 266 14.80 11.07 -2.35
N VAL A 267 13.99 12.04 -2.73
CA VAL A 267 12.83 11.83 -3.60
C VAL A 267 13.24 12.14 -5.04
N PRO A 268 12.97 11.24 -6.00
CA PRO A 268 13.30 11.49 -7.39
C PRO A 268 12.45 12.64 -7.96
N ARG A 269 12.96 13.30 -9.00
CA ARG A 269 12.21 14.37 -9.70
C ARG A 269 11.02 13.84 -10.48
N GLU A 270 11.16 12.64 -11.02
CA GLU A 270 10.13 11.88 -11.72
C GLU A 270 9.85 10.59 -10.94
N ILE A 271 8.59 10.32 -10.67
CA ILE A 271 8.16 9.10 -10.01
C ILE A 271 7.91 8.03 -11.07
N ILE A 272 8.76 7.00 -11.06
CA ILE A 272 8.58 5.79 -11.86
C ILE A 272 8.21 4.68 -10.89
N THR A 273 7.05 4.04 -11.10
CA THR A 273 6.54 3.07 -10.13
C THR A 273 5.91 1.84 -10.78
N ASP A 274 6.22 0.69 -10.19
CA ASP A 274 5.53 -0.59 -10.32
C ASP A 274 4.59 -0.86 -9.13
N GLN A 275 4.61 0.03 -8.13
CA GLN A 275 3.84 -0.07 -6.90
C GLN A 275 2.42 0.49 -7.09
N VAL A 276 1.70 0.03 -8.10
CA VAL A 276 0.30 0.43 -8.35
C VAL A 276 -0.60 -0.76 -8.05
N TRP A 277 -1.62 -0.53 -7.24
CA TRP A 277 -2.62 -1.55 -6.95
C TRP A 277 -3.85 -1.34 -7.80
N PHE A 278 -4.14 -2.31 -8.65
CA PHE A 278 -5.26 -2.29 -9.56
C PHE A 278 -6.42 -3.13 -9.04
N ALA A 279 -7.63 -2.78 -9.47
CA ALA A 279 -8.80 -3.61 -9.34
C ALA A 279 -9.47 -3.80 -10.69
N SER A 280 -9.92 -5.01 -10.98
CA SER A 280 -10.70 -5.35 -12.17
C SER A 280 -11.99 -6.05 -11.80
N VAL A 281 -12.99 -5.88 -12.64
CA VAL A 281 -14.27 -6.58 -12.56
C VAL A 281 -14.19 -7.82 -13.42
N VAL A 282 -14.57 -8.96 -12.87
CA VAL A 282 -14.61 -10.23 -13.61
C VAL A 282 -15.89 -10.31 -14.44
N GLU A 283 -15.85 -11.02 -15.56
CA GLU A 283 -17.00 -11.18 -16.42
C GLU A 283 -18.20 -11.81 -15.66
N GLY A 284 -19.39 -11.22 -15.82
CA GLY A 284 -20.60 -11.68 -15.13
C GLY A 284 -20.71 -11.25 -13.66
N ALA A 285 -19.83 -10.37 -13.16
CA ALA A 285 -19.92 -9.83 -11.80
C ALA A 285 -21.21 -9.02 -11.57
N SER A 286 -21.60 -8.94 -10.30
CA SER A 286 -22.77 -8.17 -9.89
C SER A 286 -22.55 -6.64 -10.01
N GLU A 287 -23.63 -5.87 -10.12
CA GLU A 287 -23.59 -4.39 -10.10
C GLU A 287 -22.92 -3.83 -8.83
N ALA A 288 -22.93 -4.60 -7.74
CA ALA A 288 -22.25 -4.24 -6.50
C ALA A 288 -20.73 -4.09 -6.68
N ALA A 289 -20.13 -4.79 -7.66
CA ALA A 289 -18.70 -4.66 -7.99
C ALA A 289 -18.36 -3.23 -8.45
N ALA A 290 -19.12 -2.67 -9.38
CA ALA A 290 -18.92 -1.30 -9.87
C ALA A 290 -19.10 -0.27 -8.74
N SER A 291 -20.12 -0.47 -7.88
CA SER A 291 -20.35 0.37 -6.69
C SER A 291 -19.18 0.33 -5.71
N LEU A 292 -18.59 -0.85 -5.48
CA LEU A 292 -17.40 -1.00 -4.64
C LEU A 292 -16.21 -0.24 -5.23
N LEU A 293 -15.93 -0.39 -6.54
CA LEU A 293 -14.82 0.31 -7.19
C LEU A 293 -14.98 1.84 -7.10
N SER A 294 -16.19 2.34 -7.32
CA SER A 294 -16.52 3.76 -7.14
C SER A 294 -16.27 4.24 -5.69
N TRP A 295 -16.62 3.42 -4.70
CA TRP A 295 -16.31 3.73 -3.30
C TRP A 295 -14.80 3.78 -3.04
N LEU A 296 -14.04 2.77 -3.50
CA LEU A 296 -12.61 2.68 -3.25
C LEU A 296 -11.84 3.86 -3.87
N THR A 297 -12.31 4.43 -4.96
CA THR A 297 -11.73 5.63 -5.59
C THR A 297 -12.34 6.95 -5.09
N SER A 298 -13.31 6.91 -4.18
CA SER A 298 -13.89 8.13 -3.60
C SER A 298 -12.87 8.90 -2.74
N ALA A 299 -13.03 10.23 -2.67
CA ALA A 299 -12.15 11.06 -1.86
C ALA A 299 -12.12 10.65 -0.37
N GLU A 300 -13.23 10.12 0.16
CA GLU A 300 -13.31 9.65 1.54
C GLU A 300 -12.44 8.41 1.77
N SER A 301 -12.57 7.41 0.90
CA SER A 301 -11.76 6.19 0.95
C SER A 301 -10.28 6.49 0.74
N GLN A 302 -9.96 7.36 -0.23
CA GLN A 302 -8.59 7.72 -0.59
C GLN A 302 -7.84 8.42 0.55
N ARG A 303 -8.49 9.27 1.35
CA ARG A 303 -7.85 9.92 2.52
C ARG A 303 -7.31 8.92 3.56
N ALA A 304 -7.87 7.73 3.64
CA ALA A 304 -7.41 6.70 4.58
C ALA A 304 -6.08 6.04 4.17
N LEU A 305 -5.59 6.25 2.94
CA LEU A 305 -4.31 5.73 2.43
C LEU A 305 -3.10 6.28 3.17
N THR A 306 -3.20 7.48 3.74
CA THR A 306 -2.10 8.14 4.47
C THR A 306 -1.56 7.30 5.61
N LYS A 307 -2.40 6.50 6.28
CA LYS A 307 -2.00 5.61 7.36
C LYS A 307 -1.02 4.51 6.91
N GLN A 308 -0.99 4.24 5.61
CA GLN A 308 -0.19 3.17 5.02
C GLN A 308 1.01 3.70 4.20
N GLY A 309 1.22 5.00 4.14
CA GLY A 309 2.24 5.61 3.29
C GLY A 309 1.95 5.44 1.79
N LEU A 310 0.69 5.35 1.42
CA LEU A 310 0.22 5.19 0.05
C LEU A 310 -0.39 6.48 -0.48
N TYR A 311 -0.39 6.63 -1.80
CA TYR A 311 -0.91 7.80 -2.50
C TYR A 311 -2.23 7.49 -3.18
N GLY A 312 -3.09 8.50 -3.20
CA GLY A 312 -4.37 8.44 -3.90
C GLY A 312 -4.20 8.55 -5.41
N VAL A 313 -5.16 8.00 -6.12
CA VAL A 313 -5.17 8.04 -7.59
C VAL A 313 -5.85 9.28 -8.17
N ARG A 314 -6.49 10.09 -7.33
CA ARG A 314 -7.24 11.28 -7.73
C ARG A 314 -6.33 12.48 -7.88
N ASP A 315 -6.53 13.27 -8.92
CA ASP A 315 -5.81 14.52 -9.21
C ASP A 315 -6.28 15.71 -8.35
N ASP A 316 -7.55 15.66 -7.89
CA ASP A 316 -8.19 16.69 -7.05
C ASP A 316 -7.91 16.52 -5.55
N LEU A 317 -7.09 15.54 -5.16
CA LEU A 317 -6.86 15.20 -3.76
C LEU A 317 -5.36 15.21 -3.41
N ARG A 318 -5.02 16.02 -2.40
CA ARG A 318 -3.70 15.98 -1.76
C ARG A 318 -3.82 15.32 -0.40
N LEU A 319 -2.98 14.32 -0.15
CA LEU A 319 -3.03 13.49 1.05
C LEU A 319 -2.03 13.94 2.11
N TYR A 320 -0.88 14.45 1.70
CA TYR A 320 0.21 14.77 2.61
C TYR A 320 0.49 16.26 2.63
N ALA A 321 0.55 16.85 3.85
CA ALA A 321 0.79 18.26 4.04
C ALA A 321 2.28 18.64 4.15
N ALA A 322 3.13 17.70 4.60
CA ALA A 322 4.55 17.92 4.84
C ALA A 322 5.32 16.60 4.87
N GLY A 323 6.64 16.69 4.92
CA GLY A 323 7.53 15.53 5.01
C GLY A 323 7.92 14.93 3.66
N PRO A 324 8.69 13.84 3.68
CA PRO A 324 9.12 13.15 2.45
C PRO A 324 7.93 12.66 1.60
N GLU A 325 6.85 12.25 2.25
CA GLU A 325 5.64 11.79 1.56
C GLU A 325 4.99 12.91 0.73
N ALA A 326 4.94 14.15 1.26
CA ALA A 326 4.45 15.30 0.52
C ALA A 326 5.37 15.68 -0.67
N GLN A 327 6.68 15.45 -0.54
CA GLN A 327 7.62 15.65 -1.63
C GLN A 327 7.38 14.64 -2.76
N VAL A 328 7.18 13.35 -2.42
CA VAL A 328 6.81 12.31 -3.39
C VAL A 328 5.50 12.65 -4.09
N GLU A 329 4.46 13.04 -3.34
CA GLU A 329 3.18 13.42 -3.92
C GLU A 329 3.32 14.63 -4.86
N THR A 330 4.16 15.59 -4.51
CA THR A 330 4.46 16.74 -5.36
C THR A 330 5.23 16.37 -6.61
N ALA A 331 6.23 15.48 -6.51
CA ALA A 331 6.99 14.96 -7.63
C ALA A 331 6.08 14.16 -8.59
N ALA A 332 5.23 13.29 -8.05
CA ALA A 332 4.25 12.54 -8.83
C ALA A 332 3.25 13.46 -9.56
N GLY A 333 2.84 14.56 -8.93
CA GLY A 333 1.99 15.56 -9.58
C GLY A 333 2.66 16.31 -10.75
N ARG A 334 3.99 16.29 -10.83
CA ARG A 334 4.76 16.88 -11.95
C ARG A 334 5.04 15.84 -13.05
N ALA A 335 5.56 14.69 -12.65
CA ALA A 335 5.92 13.62 -13.57
C ALA A 335 5.73 12.27 -12.88
N LEU A 336 4.75 11.52 -13.34
CA LEU A 336 4.44 10.17 -12.88
C LEU A 336 4.43 9.22 -14.07
N THR A 337 5.17 8.14 -13.94
CA THR A 337 5.21 7.04 -14.90
C THR A 337 4.90 5.75 -14.16
N ALA A 338 3.84 5.06 -14.56
CA ALA A 338 3.46 3.77 -14.01
C ALA A 338 3.73 2.65 -15.01
N ILE A 339 4.33 1.56 -14.55
CA ILE A 339 4.55 0.36 -15.36
C ILE A 339 3.19 -0.27 -15.70
N ASN A 340 3.01 -0.68 -16.92
CA ASN A 340 1.77 -1.30 -17.39
C ASN A 340 1.46 -2.58 -16.59
N ALA A 341 0.22 -2.73 -16.17
CA ALA A 341 -0.25 -3.80 -15.29
C ALA A 341 -0.08 -5.21 -15.89
N TYR A 342 -0.02 -5.31 -17.21
CA TYR A 342 -0.13 -6.57 -17.95
C TYR A 342 1.19 -7.02 -18.57
N ILE A 343 2.28 -6.32 -18.28
CA ILE A 343 3.64 -6.72 -18.68
C ILE A 343 4.19 -7.69 -17.64
N PRO A 344 4.82 -8.82 -18.08
CA PRO A 344 5.46 -9.73 -17.12
C PRO A 344 6.45 -9.00 -16.22
N LEU A 345 6.35 -9.23 -14.92
CA LEU A 345 7.22 -8.55 -13.94
C LEU A 345 8.71 -8.80 -14.22
N ALA A 346 9.06 -10.00 -14.71
CA ALA A 346 10.43 -10.35 -15.05
C ALA A 346 11.00 -9.47 -16.18
N ASP A 347 10.17 -9.11 -17.18
CA ASP A 347 10.58 -8.25 -18.29
C ASP A 347 10.81 -6.82 -17.80
N ALA A 348 9.92 -6.30 -16.95
CA ALA A 348 10.08 -4.99 -16.36
C ALA A 348 11.33 -4.90 -15.44
N GLN A 349 11.60 -5.93 -14.66
CA GLN A 349 12.80 -6.03 -13.82
C GLN A 349 14.09 -6.12 -14.67
N ALA A 350 14.06 -6.90 -15.75
CA ALA A 350 15.19 -7.00 -16.67
C ALA A 350 15.50 -5.66 -17.32
N ALA A 351 14.49 -4.92 -17.80
CA ALA A 351 14.65 -3.59 -18.36
C ALA A 351 15.22 -2.61 -17.31
N ALA A 352 14.70 -2.61 -16.10
CA ALA A 352 15.21 -1.77 -15.00
C ALA A 352 16.69 -2.05 -14.71
N TRP A 353 17.10 -3.32 -14.73
CA TRP A 353 18.50 -3.70 -14.58
C TRP A 353 19.38 -3.20 -15.75
N GLN A 354 18.94 -3.34 -17.01
CA GLN A 354 19.70 -2.85 -18.16
C GLN A 354 19.92 -1.34 -18.11
N VAL A 355 18.88 -0.58 -17.75
CA VAL A 355 18.98 0.87 -17.53
C VAL A 355 19.94 1.19 -16.40
N PHE A 356 19.80 0.51 -15.27
CA PHE A 356 20.65 0.76 -14.09
C PHE A 356 22.12 0.49 -14.38
N ILE A 357 22.47 -0.58 -15.09
CA ILE A 357 23.86 -0.84 -15.48
C ILE A 357 24.33 -0.01 -16.68
N GLY A 358 23.46 0.87 -17.24
CA GLY A 358 23.73 1.82 -18.36
C GLY A 358 24.02 1.16 -19.68
N ARG A 359 23.45 0.01 -19.91
CA ARG A 359 23.39 -0.61 -21.24
C ARG A 359 22.26 -0.03 -22.07
N GLU A 360 21.32 0.62 -21.43
CA GLU A 360 20.15 1.23 -22.05
C GLU A 360 19.86 2.58 -21.41
N GLU A 361 19.36 3.54 -22.17
CA GLU A 361 18.89 4.82 -21.66
C GLU A 361 17.53 4.63 -20.95
N LEU A 362 17.25 5.47 -19.93
CA LEU A 362 16.03 5.38 -19.14
C LEU A 362 14.76 5.41 -20.02
N ALA A 363 14.71 6.31 -20.98
CA ALA A 363 13.56 6.42 -21.89
C ALA A 363 13.39 5.17 -22.78
N GLY A 364 14.50 4.58 -23.28
CA GLY A 364 14.48 3.37 -24.07
C GLY A 364 13.99 2.16 -23.30
N GLY A 365 14.48 1.98 -22.06
CA GLY A 365 14.08 0.88 -21.20
C GLY A 365 12.63 0.97 -20.68
N LEU A 366 12.09 2.19 -20.54
CA LEU A 366 10.71 2.40 -20.11
C LEU A 366 9.69 2.24 -21.24
N LEU A 367 10.02 2.64 -22.47
CA LEU A 367 9.07 2.69 -23.58
C LEU A 367 8.31 1.37 -23.82
N PRO A 368 8.95 0.19 -23.79
CA PRO A 368 8.27 -1.09 -23.94
C PRO A 368 7.33 -1.46 -22.79
N LEU A 369 7.44 -0.75 -21.66
CA LEU A 369 6.75 -1.07 -20.41
C LEU A 369 5.52 -0.16 -20.15
N LEU A 370 5.23 0.76 -21.06
CA LEU A 370 4.13 1.74 -20.98
C LEU A 370 2.99 1.34 -21.90
#